data_2db39f7813b510470aea9d8529e2f75c
#
_entry.id   2db39f7813b510470aea9d8529e2f75c
#
_cell.length_a   1.000
_cell.length_b   1.000
_cell.length_c   1.000
_cell.angle_alpha   90.00
_cell.angle_beta   90.00
_cell.angle_gamma   90.00
#
_symmetry.space_group_name_H-M   'P 1'
#
loop_
_entity.id
_entity.type
_entity.pdbx_description
1 polymer ?
#
loop_
_entity_poly.entity_id
_entity_poly.type
_entity_poly.pdbx_seq_one_letter_code
_entity_poly.pdbx_strand_id
1 'polypeptide(L)'
;MKHTGISLKQEIADFVSGAWLRPPTAQQVAALCWRRVGKGHEVLLVTTRGRGQWMVPKGWPKPDRPDPDMAGVEAYEEAGVRGSVNPDPVGRFHFEKRIGPGTVMECVATVYALEVSGREPDFPESGQRQIGWFSPGEAAAKVASPELSDLLTRFKP
;
A
#
# COMPACT_ATOMS: atom_id res chain seq x y z
N MET A 1 -13.19 -10.36 14.24
CA MET A 1 -13.95 -11.36 13.46
C MET A 1 -13.01 -12.41 12.93
N LYS A 2 -13.22 -13.65 13.31
CA LYS A 2 -12.38 -14.74 12.79
C LYS A 2 -12.80 -15.03 11.36
N HIS A 3 -11.92 -14.82 10.41
CA HIS A 3 -12.13 -15.33 9.06
C HIS A 3 -12.15 -16.86 9.12
N THR A 4 -13.29 -17.43 8.83
CA THR A 4 -13.42 -18.87 8.72
C THR A 4 -12.72 -19.34 7.45
N GLY A 5 -11.48 -19.74 7.59
CA GLY A 5 -10.84 -20.79 6.85
C GLY A 5 -10.60 -20.70 5.35
N ILE A 6 -11.05 -19.71 4.60
CA ILE A 6 -10.74 -19.62 3.16
C ILE A 6 -9.55 -18.70 2.98
N SER A 7 -8.47 -19.22 2.40
CA SER A 7 -7.28 -18.41 2.12
C SER A 7 -7.54 -17.47 0.93
N LEU A 8 -6.82 -16.35 0.89
CA LEU A 8 -6.89 -15.41 -0.23
C LEU A 8 -6.63 -16.10 -1.58
N LYS A 9 -5.72 -17.08 -1.61
CA LYS A 9 -5.44 -17.87 -2.82
C LYS A 9 -6.69 -18.62 -3.29
N GLN A 10 -7.47 -19.17 -2.37
CA GLN A 10 -8.70 -19.88 -2.69
C GLN A 10 -9.76 -18.90 -3.20
N GLU A 11 -9.90 -17.75 -2.59
CA GLU A 11 -10.81 -16.71 -3.06
C GLU A 11 -10.49 -16.25 -4.48
N ILE A 12 -9.21 -16.04 -4.78
CA ILE A 12 -8.76 -15.68 -6.13
C ILE A 12 -9.06 -16.84 -7.09
N ALA A 13 -8.75 -18.08 -6.72
CA ALA A 13 -8.99 -19.24 -7.55
C ALA A 13 -10.48 -19.42 -7.85
N ASP A 14 -11.34 -19.25 -6.85
CA ASP A 14 -12.79 -19.36 -7.00
C ASP A 14 -13.33 -18.27 -7.92
N PHE A 15 -12.85 -17.03 -7.75
CA PHE A 15 -13.22 -15.92 -8.63
C PHE A 15 -12.80 -16.20 -10.09
N VAL A 16 -11.56 -16.59 -10.31
CA VAL A 16 -11.03 -16.89 -11.65
C VAL A 16 -11.75 -18.08 -12.29
N SER A 17 -12.19 -19.05 -11.49
CA SER A 17 -12.95 -20.21 -11.98
C SER A 17 -14.44 -19.91 -12.24
N GLY A 18 -14.90 -18.69 -11.88
CA GLY A 18 -16.30 -18.31 -12.04
C GLY A 18 -17.22 -18.77 -10.92
N ALA A 19 -16.66 -19.24 -9.79
CA ALA A 19 -17.46 -19.68 -8.64
C ALA A 19 -18.16 -18.51 -7.93
N TRP A 20 -17.71 -17.27 -8.19
CA TRP A 20 -18.25 -16.06 -7.58
C TRP A 20 -19.04 -15.25 -8.61
N LEU A 21 -20.21 -14.75 -8.20
CA LEU A 21 -20.99 -13.82 -9.03
C LEU A 21 -20.37 -12.42 -9.10
N ARG A 22 -19.55 -12.06 -8.13
CA ARG A 22 -18.79 -10.82 -8.07
C ARG A 22 -17.34 -11.13 -7.63
N PRO A 23 -16.36 -10.30 -8.07
CA PRO A 23 -15.02 -10.40 -7.54
C PRO A 23 -15.03 -10.19 -6.03
N PRO A 24 -14.33 -11.01 -5.23
CA PRO A 24 -14.16 -10.73 -3.81
C PRO A 24 -13.34 -9.47 -3.63
N THR A 25 -13.64 -8.68 -2.58
CA THR A 25 -12.81 -7.54 -2.18
C THR A 25 -11.69 -8.07 -1.30
N ALA A 26 -10.46 -7.89 -1.75
CA ALA A 26 -9.27 -8.33 -1.03
C ALA A 26 -8.73 -7.23 -0.13
N GLN A 27 -8.25 -7.64 1.06
CA GLN A 27 -7.66 -6.74 2.04
C GLN A 27 -6.15 -6.67 1.84
N GLN A 28 -5.61 -5.44 1.81
CA GLN A 28 -4.17 -5.20 1.80
C GLN A 28 -3.78 -4.25 2.92
N VAL A 29 -2.49 -4.14 3.17
CA VAL A 29 -1.91 -3.17 4.10
C VAL A 29 -1.00 -2.24 3.33
N ALA A 30 -0.97 -0.97 3.72
CA ALA A 30 -0.17 0.05 3.07
C ALA A 30 0.54 0.93 4.09
N ALA A 31 1.67 1.50 3.68
CA ALA A 31 2.45 2.41 4.51
C ALA A 31 2.43 3.82 3.91
N LEU A 32 1.97 4.79 4.70
CA LEU A 32 2.16 6.20 4.40
C LEU A 32 3.49 6.62 5.01
N CYS A 33 4.56 6.55 4.20
CA CYS A 33 5.90 6.88 4.63
C CYS A 33 6.12 8.39 4.55
N TRP A 34 6.51 9.01 5.65
CA TRP A 34 6.68 10.45 5.71
C TRP A 34 7.97 10.83 6.39
N ARG A 35 8.44 12.03 6.09
CA ARG A 35 9.59 12.64 6.74
C ARG A 35 9.34 14.12 6.97
N ARG A 36 9.92 14.66 8.01
CA ARG A 36 9.82 16.10 8.29
C ARG A 36 10.71 16.90 7.36
N VAL A 37 10.16 17.98 6.81
CA VAL A 37 10.90 18.92 5.98
C VAL A 37 10.50 20.33 6.41
N GLY A 38 11.42 21.06 7.06
CA GLY A 38 11.11 22.37 7.61
C GLY A 38 9.95 22.29 8.61
N LYS A 39 8.92 23.08 8.40
CA LYS A 39 7.68 23.07 9.22
C LYS A 39 6.63 22.11 8.71
N GLY A 40 6.86 21.50 7.56
CA GLY A 40 5.93 20.57 6.93
C GLY A 40 6.49 19.15 6.87
N HIS A 41 5.97 18.38 5.94
CA HIS A 41 6.43 17.02 5.71
C HIS A 41 6.35 16.66 4.22
N GLU A 42 7.09 15.64 3.86
CA GLU A 42 6.98 14.99 2.56
C GLU A 42 6.53 13.56 2.74
N VAL A 43 5.89 13.00 1.72
CA VAL A 43 5.50 11.60 1.67
C VAL A 43 6.20 10.89 0.52
N LEU A 44 6.49 9.61 0.72
CA LEU A 44 7.15 8.79 -0.28
C LEU A 44 6.10 8.04 -1.09
N LEU A 45 6.24 8.11 -2.40
CA LEU A 45 5.45 7.28 -3.32
C LEU A 45 6.37 6.38 -4.11
N VAL A 46 5.83 5.25 -4.54
CA VAL A 46 6.47 4.30 -5.45
C VAL A 46 5.58 4.09 -6.66
N THR A 47 6.15 3.65 -7.78
CA THR A 47 5.34 3.28 -8.94
C THR A 47 4.98 1.80 -8.89
N THR A 48 3.78 1.46 -9.37
CA THR A 48 3.39 0.06 -9.57
C THR A 48 4.25 -0.57 -10.66
N ARG A 49 4.57 -1.86 -10.54
CA ARG A 49 5.46 -2.56 -11.48
C ARG A 49 4.87 -2.68 -12.89
N GLY A 50 3.56 -2.84 -13.01
CA GLY A 50 2.92 -3.00 -14.32
C GLY A 50 2.75 -1.68 -15.06
N ARG A 51 1.86 -0.82 -14.57
CA ARG A 51 1.47 0.42 -15.25
C ARG A 51 2.34 1.62 -14.90
N GLY A 52 3.22 1.52 -13.91
CA GLY A 52 4.02 2.65 -13.45
C GLY A 52 3.21 3.76 -12.79
N GLN A 53 2.10 3.43 -12.16
CA GLN A 53 1.25 4.40 -11.46
C GLN A 53 1.82 4.69 -10.07
N TRP A 54 1.79 5.96 -9.68
CA TRP A 54 2.22 6.36 -8.35
C TRP A 54 1.26 5.85 -7.28
N MET A 55 1.83 5.29 -6.22
CA MET A 55 1.11 4.60 -5.16
C MET A 55 1.94 4.62 -3.87
N VAL A 56 1.32 4.35 -2.74
CA VAL A 56 2.04 4.06 -1.48
C VAL A 56 2.50 2.61 -1.47
N PRO A 57 3.61 2.28 -0.78
CA PRO A 57 4.00 0.88 -0.60
C PRO A 57 2.88 0.08 0.03
N LYS A 58 2.60 -1.12 -0.50
CA LYS A 58 1.49 -1.96 -0.04
C LYS A 58 1.72 -3.41 -0.39
N GLY A 59 1.05 -4.28 0.34
CA GLY A 59 1.09 -5.70 0.08
C GLY A 59 0.05 -6.47 0.89
N TRP A 60 0.18 -7.78 0.85
CA TRP A 60 -0.77 -8.68 1.48
C TRP A 60 -0.49 -8.83 2.98
N PRO A 61 -1.54 -8.84 3.81
CA PRO A 61 -1.38 -9.18 5.23
C PRO A 61 -0.92 -10.63 5.37
N LYS A 62 -0.26 -10.93 6.50
CA LYS A 62 0.15 -12.29 6.86
C LYS A 62 -0.46 -12.68 8.20
N PRO A 63 -0.93 -13.94 8.35
CA PRO A 63 -1.60 -14.36 9.60
C PRO A 63 -0.73 -14.29 10.84
N ASP A 64 0.59 -14.42 10.68
CA ASP A 64 1.56 -14.48 11.77
C ASP A 64 2.15 -13.10 12.14
N ARG A 65 1.73 -12.03 11.48
CA ARG A 65 2.22 -10.68 11.76
C ARG A 65 1.09 -9.66 11.85
N PRO A 66 1.15 -8.73 12.83
CA PRO A 66 0.20 -7.60 12.88
C PRO A 66 0.27 -6.74 11.61
N ASP A 67 -0.85 -6.21 11.20
CA ASP A 67 -0.93 -5.37 9.99
C ASP A 67 0.01 -4.15 10.01
N PRO A 68 0.17 -3.41 11.13
CA PRO A 68 1.15 -2.31 11.15
C PRO A 68 2.57 -2.79 10.85
N ASP A 69 2.97 -3.95 11.36
CA ASP A 69 4.29 -4.51 11.10
C ASP A 69 4.45 -4.85 9.62
N MET A 70 3.40 -5.39 9.00
CA MET A 70 3.40 -5.68 7.57
C MET A 70 3.51 -4.42 6.72
N ALA A 71 2.90 -3.32 7.13
CA ALA A 71 3.09 -2.05 6.44
C ALA A 71 4.56 -1.64 6.42
N GLY A 72 5.27 -1.81 7.53
CA GLY A 72 6.71 -1.59 7.62
C GLY A 72 7.52 -2.51 6.72
N VAL A 73 7.14 -3.78 6.64
CA VAL A 73 7.78 -4.78 5.76
C VAL A 73 7.62 -4.36 4.30
N GLU A 74 6.43 -3.98 3.89
CA GLU A 74 6.18 -3.57 2.50
C GLU A 74 6.95 -2.30 2.14
N ALA A 75 7.02 -1.33 3.05
CA ALA A 75 7.81 -0.12 2.84
C ALA A 75 9.29 -0.44 2.64
N TYR A 76 9.83 -1.38 3.40
CA TYR A 76 11.20 -1.83 3.22
C TYR A 76 11.40 -2.58 1.90
N GLU A 77 10.55 -3.54 1.61
CA GLU A 77 10.67 -4.37 0.40
C GLU A 77 10.57 -3.54 -0.89
N GLU A 78 9.64 -2.59 -0.94
CA GLU A 78 9.38 -1.81 -2.14
C GLU A 78 10.24 -0.54 -2.26
N ALA A 79 10.66 0.06 -1.16
CA ALA A 79 11.32 1.36 -1.16
C ALA A 79 12.61 1.43 -0.33
N GLY A 80 12.93 0.38 0.42
CA GLY A 80 14.14 0.34 1.26
C GLY A 80 14.06 1.25 2.48
N VAL A 81 12.89 1.74 2.85
CA VAL A 81 12.75 2.63 4.00
C VAL A 81 12.58 1.87 5.30
N ARG A 82 13.12 2.45 6.36
CA ARG A 82 12.96 1.99 7.73
C ARG A 82 12.46 3.13 8.59
N GLY A 83 11.69 2.81 9.59
CA GLY A 83 11.16 3.81 10.49
C GLY A 83 10.22 3.23 11.53
N SER A 84 9.47 4.11 12.15
CA SER A 84 8.52 3.78 13.21
C SER A 84 7.10 3.83 12.66
N VAL A 85 6.36 2.73 12.82
CA VAL A 85 4.98 2.61 12.34
C VAL A 85 4.02 2.94 13.49
N ASN A 86 3.07 3.84 13.23
CA ASN A 86 1.99 4.08 14.17
C ASN A 86 0.97 2.93 14.02
N PRO A 87 0.63 2.21 15.11
CA PRO A 87 -0.30 1.09 15.03
C PRO A 87 -1.75 1.51 14.76
N ASP A 88 -2.10 2.77 14.92
CA ASP A 88 -3.45 3.27 14.61
C ASP A 88 -3.54 3.64 13.14
N PRO A 89 -4.44 3.03 12.35
CA PRO A 89 -4.52 3.32 10.93
C PRO A 89 -4.98 4.75 10.67
N VAL A 90 -4.45 5.35 9.60
CA VAL A 90 -4.84 6.70 9.18
C VAL A 90 -6.07 6.69 8.26
N GLY A 91 -6.40 5.56 7.68
CA GLY A 91 -7.57 5.41 6.82
C GLY A 91 -7.46 4.22 5.88
N ARG A 92 -8.35 4.19 4.90
CA ARG A 92 -8.43 3.13 3.90
C ARG A 92 -8.66 3.74 2.53
N PHE A 93 -8.24 3.03 1.49
CA PHE A 93 -8.57 3.40 0.12
C PHE A 93 -8.78 2.15 -0.74
N HIS A 94 -9.64 2.28 -1.73
CA HIS A 94 -9.90 1.22 -2.71
C HIS A 94 -9.02 1.39 -3.94
N PHE A 95 -8.63 0.28 -4.53
CA PHE A 95 -7.87 0.26 -5.78
C PHE A 95 -8.11 -1.07 -6.50
N GLU A 96 -7.83 -1.10 -7.79
CA GLU A 96 -7.90 -2.32 -8.57
C GLU A 96 -6.51 -2.91 -8.76
N LYS A 97 -6.39 -4.23 -8.58
CA LYS A 97 -5.17 -4.98 -8.83
C LYS A 97 -5.39 -5.93 -10.00
N ARG A 98 -4.50 -5.87 -10.98
CA ARG A 98 -4.53 -6.82 -12.08
C ARG A 98 -4.00 -8.17 -11.59
N ILE A 99 -4.77 -9.24 -11.78
CA ILE A 99 -4.44 -10.60 -11.34
C ILE A 99 -4.29 -11.57 -12.52
N GLY A 100 -4.48 -11.10 -13.74
CA GLY A 100 -4.33 -11.89 -14.96
C GLY A 100 -4.76 -11.09 -16.19
N PRO A 101 -4.61 -11.63 -17.41
CA PRO A 101 -5.02 -10.95 -18.63
C PRO A 101 -6.53 -10.60 -18.59
N GLY A 102 -6.85 -9.31 -18.64
CA GLY A 102 -8.23 -8.83 -18.61
C GLY A 102 -8.96 -9.05 -17.29
N THR A 103 -8.28 -9.51 -16.24
CA THR A 103 -8.88 -9.79 -14.94
C THR A 103 -8.32 -8.85 -13.89
N VAL A 104 -9.20 -8.14 -13.18
CA VAL A 104 -8.84 -7.26 -12.07
C VAL A 104 -9.54 -7.71 -10.80
N MET A 105 -8.89 -7.49 -9.67
CA MET A 105 -9.46 -7.73 -8.36
C MET A 105 -9.60 -6.39 -7.64
N GLU A 106 -10.76 -6.18 -7.04
CA GLU A 106 -10.99 -5.01 -6.20
C GLU A 106 -10.33 -5.23 -4.83
N CYS A 107 -9.52 -4.25 -4.41
CA CYS A 107 -8.78 -4.31 -3.17
C CYS A 107 -9.12 -3.09 -2.30
N VAL A 108 -9.00 -3.27 -1.00
CA VAL A 108 -9.02 -2.17 -0.04
C VAL A 108 -7.75 -2.26 0.80
N ALA A 109 -7.01 -1.16 0.90
CA ALA A 109 -5.80 -1.09 1.72
C ALA A 109 -6.07 -0.28 2.99
N THR A 110 -5.68 -0.84 4.13
CA THR A 110 -5.61 -0.11 5.39
C THR A 110 -4.23 0.52 5.49
N VAL A 111 -4.19 1.83 5.72
CA VAL A 111 -2.97 2.64 5.65
C VAL A 111 -2.47 2.97 7.06
N TYR A 112 -1.19 2.70 7.29
CA TYR A 112 -0.49 3.02 8.54
C TYR A 112 0.60 4.04 8.27
N ALA A 113 0.70 5.07 9.10
CA ALA A 113 1.75 6.06 8.97
C ALA A 113 3.09 5.49 9.46
N LEU A 114 4.14 5.72 8.70
CA LEU A 114 5.51 5.32 9.02
C LEU A 114 6.40 6.55 8.97
N GLU A 115 6.96 6.94 10.12
CA GLU A 115 7.96 8.00 10.18
C GLU A 115 9.31 7.43 9.76
N VAL A 116 9.83 7.89 8.63
CA VAL A 116 11.07 7.35 8.06
C VAL A 116 12.26 7.88 8.83
N SER A 117 13.09 6.96 9.33
CA SER A 117 14.34 7.28 10.02
C SER A 117 15.58 6.95 9.18
N GLY A 118 15.43 6.16 8.13
CA GLY A 118 16.54 5.79 7.27
C GLY A 118 16.11 5.09 6.02
N ARG A 119 17.02 4.97 5.08
CA ARG A 119 16.78 4.32 3.80
C ARG A 119 18.01 3.51 3.40
N GLU A 120 17.80 2.28 2.97
CA GLU A 120 18.87 1.40 2.50
C GLU A 120 18.91 1.39 0.97
N PRO A 121 20.11 1.44 0.35
CA PRO A 121 20.21 1.38 -1.11
C PRO A 121 19.90 -0.01 -1.67
N ASP A 122 20.18 -1.07 -0.89
CA ASP A 122 19.90 -2.45 -1.27
C ASP A 122 18.70 -2.97 -0.50
N PHE A 123 17.66 -3.34 -1.22
CA PHE A 123 16.43 -3.86 -0.65
C PHE A 123 15.76 -4.80 -1.67
N PRO A 124 14.82 -5.67 -1.26
CA PRO A 124 14.32 -6.77 -2.11
C PRO A 124 13.88 -6.37 -3.51
N GLU A 125 13.12 -5.28 -3.68
CA GLU A 125 12.62 -4.86 -4.99
C GLU A 125 13.38 -3.67 -5.58
N SER A 126 14.64 -3.49 -5.17
CA SER A 126 15.50 -2.43 -5.69
C SER A 126 15.56 -2.45 -7.22
N GLY A 127 15.40 -1.29 -7.85
CA GLY A 127 15.44 -1.16 -9.30
C GLY A 127 14.14 -1.53 -10.03
N GLN A 128 13.13 -2.01 -9.34
CA GLN A 128 11.88 -2.43 -9.98
C GLN A 128 10.84 -1.32 -10.06
N ARG A 129 11.04 -0.23 -9.31
CA ARG A 129 10.08 0.88 -9.22
C ARG A 129 10.80 2.21 -9.22
N GLN A 130 10.10 3.25 -9.68
CA GLN A 130 10.51 4.61 -9.38
C GLN A 130 10.07 4.93 -7.95
N ILE A 131 10.87 5.73 -7.25
CA ILE A 131 10.63 6.14 -5.87
C ILE A 131 10.83 7.65 -5.81
N GLY A 132 9.94 8.36 -5.14
CA GLY A 132 10.07 9.80 -5.00
C GLY A 132 9.47 10.31 -3.71
N TRP A 133 9.99 11.46 -3.26
CA TRP A 133 9.46 12.23 -2.15
C TRP A 133 8.70 13.42 -2.70
N PHE A 134 7.51 13.65 -2.16
CA PHE A 134 6.61 14.68 -2.67
C PHE A 134 5.97 15.44 -1.50
N SER A 135 5.66 16.71 -1.71
CA SER A 135 4.78 17.42 -0.79
C SER A 135 3.40 16.75 -0.76
N PRO A 136 2.61 16.94 0.29
CA PRO A 136 1.27 16.35 0.35
C PRO A 136 0.40 16.67 -0.87
N GLY A 137 0.42 17.91 -1.33
CA GLY A 137 -0.34 18.34 -2.51
C GLY A 137 0.13 17.69 -3.80
N GLU A 138 1.44 17.60 -4.01
CA GLU A 138 2.02 16.91 -5.17
C GLU A 138 1.67 15.42 -5.16
N ALA A 139 1.82 14.76 -4.01
CA ALA A 139 1.50 13.35 -3.86
C ALA A 139 0.02 13.09 -4.14
N ALA A 140 -0.86 13.91 -3.58
CA ALA A 140 -2.30 13.80 -3.79
C ALA A 140 -2.68 13.92 -5.27
N ALA A 141 -1.98 14.76 -6.03
CA ALA A 141 -2.23 14.96 -7.45
C ALA A 141 -1.70 13.80 -8.31
N LYS A 142 -0.75 13.01 -7.81
CA LYS A 142 -0.11 11.93 -8.58
C LYS A 142 -0.84 10.60 -8.48
N VAL A 143 -1.56 10.35 -7.40
CA VAL A 143 -2.22 9.06 -7.19
C VAL A 143 -3.58 9.00 -7.88
N ALA A 144 -3.96 7.82 -8.35
CA ALA A 144 -5.20 7.64 -9.09
C ALA A 144 -6.43 7.55 -8.18
N SER A 145 -6.29 6.99 -6.98
CA SER A 145 -7.41 6.80 -6.06
C SER A 145 -7.82 8.12 -5.40
N PRO A 146 -9.09 8.55 -5.56
CA PRO A 146 -9.59 9.75 -4.86
C PRO A 146 -9.50 9.64 -3.34
N GLU A 147 -9.73 8.44 -2.81
CA GLU A 147 -9.64 8.19 -1.36
C GLU A 147 -8.21 8.34 -0.85
N LEU A 148 -7.23 7.79 -1.59
CA LEU A 148 -5.81 7.95 -1.24
C LEU A 148 -5.37 9.41 -1.36
N SER A 149 -5.80 10.09 -2.42
CA SER A 149 -5.53 11.52 -2.61
C SER A 149 -6.02 12.33 -1.41
N ASP A 150 -7.23 12.04 -0.94
CA ASP A 150 -7.82 12.69 0.22
C ASP A 150 -7.04 12.37 1.51
N LEU A 151 -6.63 11.12 1.71
CA LEU A 151 -5.79 10.72 2.85
C LEU A 151 -4.47 11.51 2.87
N LEU A 152 -3.79 11.59 1.73
CA LEU A 152 -2.52 12.31 1.61
C LEU A 152 -2.68 13.80 1.91
N THR A 153 -3.80 14.40 1.49
CA THR A 153 -4.09 15.80 1.74
C THR A 153 -4.38 16.07 3.21
N ARG A 154 -5.13 15.19 3.88
CA ARG A 154 -5.57 15.36 5.26
C ARG A 154 -4.55 14.93 6.30
N PHE A 155 -3.61 14.08 5.92
CA PHE A 155 -2.64 13.54 6.87
C PHE A 155 -1.81 14.65 7.54
N LYS A 156 -1.78 14.64 8.88
CA LYS A 156 -0.96 15.52 9.71
C LYS A 156 -0.17 14.63 10.68
N PRO A 157 1.16 14.59 10.55
CA PRO A 157 1.99 13.83 11.49
C PRO A 157 2.06 14.46 12.88
#